data_c5821263f684b76d70c5b6066dd38f0e
#
_entry.id   c5821263f684b76d70c5b6066dd38f0e
#
_cell.length_a   1.000
_cell.length_b   1.000
_cell.length_c   1.000
_cell.angle_alpha   90.00
_cell.angle_beta   90.00
_cell.angle_gamma   90.00
#
_symmetry.space_group_name_H-M   'P 1'
#
loop_
_entity.id
_entity.type
_entity.pdbx_description
1 polymer ?
#
loop_
_entity_poly.entity_id
_entity_poly.type
_entity_poly.pdbx_seq_one_letter_code
_entity_poly.pdbx_strand_id
1 'polypeptide(L)'
;MTNPNPITEVLDPVYLPELPPTQDELPYDDGEPMESWRHRCQMDLLISTTQTWLQQRPDGFVGGNMFLYYSLEQTSGRNFKGPDYFVVLGVPKGERKSWVIWEQGKGPDVVIELLAPSTAQEDKTSKKQLYEQIIRVPEYFWFDPFEPEDWAGFRLMGGRYEPIQEDAEGCLPSEVLGLCLVKWEGRFRDIEATWIRWATAAGELVPTEAELERQRAEQAEQRAGRLARKLQELGVDPDAL
;
A
#
# COMPACT_ATOMS: atom_id res chain seq x y z
N MET A 1 -13.05 35.82 69.70
CA MET A 1 -13.41 34.64 68.90
C MET A 1 -13.30 35.06 67.45
N THR A 2 -12.18 34.80 66.84
CA THR A 2 -11.88 35.13 65.45
C THR A 2 -12.24 33.92 64.58
N ASN A 3 -13.19 34.13 63.70
CA ASN A 3 -13.63 33.09 62.70
C ASN A 3 -12.55 32.95 61.64
N PRO A 4 -12.05 31.75 61.35
CA PRO A 4 -11.11 31.59 60.27
C PRO A 4 -11.84 31.64 58.92
N ASN A 5 -11.35 32.50 58.06
CA ASN A 5 -11.78 32.59 56.66
C ASN A 5 -11.59 31.24 55.95
N PRO A 6 -12.55 30.73 55.17
CA PRO A 6 -12.34 29.55 54.38
C PRO A 6 -11.37 29.89 53.24
N ILE A 7 -10.26 29.18 53.18
CA ILE A 7 -9.34 29.20 52.06
C ILE A 7 -10.09 28.57 50.87
N THR A 8 -10.53 29.39 49.95
CA THR A 8 -11.01 28.91 48.65
C THR A 8 -9.78 28.53 47.84
N GLU A 9 -9.44 27.27 47.86
CA GLU A 9 -8.45 26.70 46.92
C GLU A 9 -8.98 26.92 45.50
N VAL A 10 -8.44 27.90 44.80
CA VAL A 10 -8.62 28.05 43.37
C VAL A 10 -7.79 26.93 42.75
N LEU A 11 -8.44 25.84 42.39
CA LEU A 11 -7.81 24.79 41.55
C LEU A 11 -7.39 25.47 40.25
N ASP A 12 -6.10 25.50 39.99
CA ASP A 12 -5.57 25.92 38.68
C ASP A 12 -6.31 25.12 37.58
N PRO A 13 -6.74 25.78 36.50
CA PRO A 13 -7.39 25.05 35.40
C PRO A 13 -6.47 23.95 34.94
N VAL A 14 -6.95 22.72 35.01
CA VAL A 14 -6.21 21.57 34.49
C VAL A 14 -5.92 21.84 33.01
N TYR A 15 -4.66 22.09 32.68
CA TYR A 15 -4.22 22.25 31.31
C TYR A 15 -4.31 20.90 30.64
N LEU A 16 -5.38 20.68 29.90
CA LEU A 16 -5.49 19.52 29.00
C LEU A 16 -4.71 19.85 27.73
N PRO A 17 -3.66 19.10 27.38
CA PRO A 17 -2.98 19.31 26.12
C PRO A 17 -3.97 19.14 24.96
N GLU A 18 -3.90 20.01 23.98
CA GLU A 18 -4.67 19.84 22.74
C GLU A 18 -4.30 18.50 22.11
N LEU A 19 -5.32 17.71 21.75
CA LEU A 19 -5.09 16.46 21.04
C LEU A 19 -4.55 16.76 19.65
N PRO A 20 -3.61 15.95 19.14
CA PRO A 20 -3.12 16.12 17.78
C PRO A 20 -4.26 15.94 16.77
N PRO A 21 -4.22 16.66 15.63
CA PRO A 21 -5.28 16.60 14.63
C PRO A 21 -5.37 15.21 14.00
N THR A 22 -6.59 14.84 13.63
CA THR A 22 -6.92 13.57 12.96
C THR A 22 -6.96 13.73 11.44
N GLN A 23 -7.11 12.62 10.70
CA GLN A 23 -7.29 12.64 9.25
C GLN A 23 -8.52 13.45 8.79
N ASP A 24 -9.49 13.69 9.64
CA ASP A 24 -10.68 14.47 9.33
C ASP A 24 -10.44 15.99 9.37
N GLU A 25 -9.37 16.41 10.03
CA GLU A 25 -8.97 17.81 10.22
C GLU A 25 -7.79 18.21 9.33
N LEU A 26 -7.06 17.23 8.80
CA LEU A 26 -5.86 17.43 7.99
C LEU A 26 -6.19 17.47 6.49
N PRO A 27 -5.44 18.25 5.68
CA PRO A 27 -5.49 18.14 4.22
C PRO A 27 -5.22 16.72 3.74
N TYR A 28 -5.90 16.29 2.69
CA TYR A 28 -5.71 14.96 2.08
C TYR A 28 -5.48 15.03 0.56
N ASP A 29 -5.50 16.24 -0.03
CA ASP A 29 -5.33 16.50 -1.44
C ASP A 29 -4.61 17.84 -1.63
N ASP A 30 -3.61 17.89 -2.52
CA ASP A 30 -2.87 19.11 -2.91
C ASP A 30 -3.26 19.60 -4.30
N GLY A 31 -4.12 18.87 -5.00
CA GLY A 31 -4.56 19.20 -6.36
C GLY A 31 -3.54 18.84 -7.46
N GLU A 32 -2.40 18.23 -7.09
CA GLU A 32 -1.39 17.83 -8.07
C GLU A 32 -1.66 16.41 -8.59
N PRO A 33 -1.82 16.22 -9.91
CA PRO A 33 -2.01 14.87 -10.46
C PRO A 33 -0.69 14.09 -10.44
N MET A 34 -0.80 12.75 -10.52
CA MET A 34 0.37 11.90 -10.79
C MET A 34 1.02 12.29 -12.15
N GLU A 35 2.33 12.10 -12.26
CA GLU A 35 3.18 12.56 -13.36
C GLU A 35 2.73 12.05 -14.73
N SER A 36 2.21 10.80 -14.80
CA SER A 36 1.69 10.28 -16.07
C SER A 36 0.61 9.20 -15.86
N TRP A 37 -0.12 8.91 -16.95
CA TRP A 37 -1.09 7.82 -16.98
C TRP A 37 -0.45 6.45 -16.67
N ARG A 38 0.80 6.23 -17.10
CA ARG A 38 1.52 4.98 -16.81
C ARG A 38 1.85 4.83 -15.33
N HIS A 39 2.28 5.89 -14.64
CA HIS A 39 2.48 5.89 -13.18
C HIS A 39 1.18 5.54 -12.46
N ARG A 40 0.07 6.15 -12.86
CA ARG A 40 -1.25 5.84 -12.31
C ARG A 40 -1.63 4.38 -12.52
N CYS A 41 -1.43 3.84 -13.72
CA CYS A 41 -1.71 2.44 -14.00
C CYS A 41 -0.83 1.50 -13.16
N GLN A 42 0.46 1.80 -13.02
CA GLN A 42 1.37 0.99 -12.21
C GLN A 42 0.95 0.99 -10.73
N MET A 43 0.63 2.14 -10.18
CA MET A 43 0.10 2.25 -8.82
C MET A 43 -1.19 1.44 -8.64
N ASP A 44 -2.15 1.60 -9.55
CA ASP A 44 -3.44 0.90 -9.48
C ASP A 44 -3.28 -0.62 -9.60
N LEU A 45 -2.30 -1.10 -10.41
CA LEU A 45 -1.97 -2.52 -10.51
C LEU A 45 -1.44 -3.09 -9.19
N LEU A 46 -0.52 -2.37 -8.54
CA LEU A 46 0.01 -2.75 -7.23
C LEU A 46 -1.08 -2.74 -6.15
N ILE A 47 -1.92 -1.71 -6.12
CA ILE A 47 -3.03 -1.63 -5.16
C ILE A 47 -4.00 -2.78 -5.37
N SER A 48 -4.45 -3.05 -6.60
CA SER A 48 -5.43 -4.09 -6.91
C SER A 48 -4.92 -5.48 -6.51
N THR A 49 -3.67 -5.82 -6.85
CA THR A 49 -3.09 -7.11 -6.46
C THR A 49 -2.95 -7.24 -4.96
N THR A 50 -2.51 -6.18 -4.27
CA THR A 50 -2.37 -6.19 -2.81
C THR A 50 -3.71 -6.25 -2.11
N GLN A 51 -4.74 -5.57 -2.60
CA GLN A 51 -6.10 -5.68 -2.05
C GLN A 51 -6.61 -7.12 -2.12
N THR A 52 -6.40 -7.81 -3.24
CA THR A 52 -6.76 -9.23 -3.39
C THR A 52 -6.02 -10.12 -2.38
N TRP A 53 -4.73 -9.89 -2.20
CA TRP A 53 -3.93 -10.60 -1.20
C TRP A 53 -4.40 -10.31 0.24
N LEU A 54 -4.72 -9.04 0.55
CA LEU A 54 -5.23 -8.62 1.86
C LEU A 54 -6.63 -9.19 2.15
N GLN A 55 -7.44 -9.58 1.14
CA GLN A 55 -8.74 -10.22 1.39
C GLN A 55 -8.60 -11.51 2.20
N GLN A 56 -7.48 -12.21 2.10
CA GLN A 56 -7.20 -13.44 2.83
C GLN A 56 -6.69 -13.20 4.26
N ARG A 57 -6.54 -11.94 4.67
CA ARG A 57 -6.05 -11.52 5.99
C ARG A 57 -7.15 -10.79 6.76
N PRO A 58 -7.16 -10.88 8.11
CA PRO A 58 -8.12 -10.14 8.93
C PRO A 58 -7.81 -8.64 9.00
N ASP A 59 -6.59 -8.24 8.70
CA ASP A 59 -6.01 -6.93 8.91
C ASP A 59 -5.24 -6.43 7.69
N GLY A 60 -4.83 -5.17 7.73
CA GLY A 60 -3.97 -4.54 6.75
C GLY A 60 -4.68 -3.49 5.90
N PHE A 61 -3.85 -2.61 5.37
CA PHE A 61 -4.24 -1.50 4.51
C PHE A 61 -3.25 -1.35 3.36
N VAL A 62 -3.74 -0.99 2.20
CA VAL A 62 -2.93 -0.57 1.05
C VAL A 62 -3.45 0.77 0.57
N GLY A 63 -2.55 1.70 0.34
CA GLY A 63 -2.83 3.03 -0.20
C GLY A 63 -1.85 3.41 -1.30
N GLY A 64 -2.21 4.45 -2.05
CA GLY A 64 -1.33 5.05 -3.04
C GLY A 64 -1.72 6.48 -3.33
N ASN A 65 -0.72 7.30 -3.65
CA ASN A 65 -0.85 8.75 -3.83
C ASN A 65 -1.66 9.41 -2.70
N MET A 66 -1.38 8.98 -1.48
CA MET A 66 -2.09 9.37 -0.28
C MET A 66 -1.14 10.09 0.67
N PHE A 67 -1.57 11.19 1.28
CA PHE A 67 -0.75 11.92 2.24
C PHE A 67 -0.38 11.06 3.45
N LEU A 68 0.90 11.09 3.79
CA LEU A 68 1.49 10.44 4.95
C LEU A 68 1.96 11.50 5.95
N TYR A 69 1.26 11.57 7.07
CA TYR A 69 1.61 12.44 8.19
C TYR A 69 2.43 11.67 9.23
N TYR A 70 3.68 12.05 9.39
CA TYR A 70 4.64 11.40 10.31
C TYR A 70 5.12 12.32 11.43
N SER A 71 4.85 13.63 11.35
CA SER A 71 5.23 14.64 12.35
C SER A 71 4.15 15.70 12.49
N LEU A 72 3.91 16.17 13.71
CA LEU A 72 3.01 17.30 13.98
C LEU A 72 3.47 18.61 13.31
N GLU A 73 4.76 18.76 13.04
CA GLU A 73 5.30 19.92 12.33
C GLU A 73 4.75 20.05 10.91
N GLN A 74 4.34 18.93 10.29
CA GLN A 74 3.74 18.93 8.95
C GLN A 74 2.36 19.60 8.93
N THR A 75 1.66 19.69 10.07
CA THR A 75 0.33 20.30 10.16
C THR A 75 0.35 21.80 9.91
N SER A 76 1.50 22.46 10.12
CA SER A 76 1.71 23.89 9.90
C SER A 76 2.38 24.22 8.55
N GLY A 77 2.78 23.23 7.75
CA GLY A 77 3.48 23.39 6.49
C GLY A 77 2.95 22.46 5.39
N ARG A 78 3.37 22.71 4.13
CA ARG A 78 2.96 21.90 2.98
C ARG A 78 3.92 20.73 2.69
N ASN A 79 4.65 20.22 3.68
CA ASN A 79 5.61 19.14 3.52
C ASN A 79 4.93 17.77 3.66
N PHE A 80 3.86 17.55 2.91
CA PHE A 80 3.22 16.24 2.81
C PHE A 80 4.13 15.33 1.98
N LYS A 81 4.33 14.11 2.43
CA LYS A 81 4.90 13.06 1.60
C LYS A 81 3.77 12.09 1.29
N GLY A 82 3.44 11.99 0.03
CA GLY A 82 2.51 10.99 -0.46
C GLY A 82 3.32 9.91 -1.16
N PRO A 83 3.56 8.74 -0.55
CA PRO A 83 4.16 7.64 -1.30
C PRO A 83 3.21 7.22 -2.43
N ASP A 84 3.79 6.90 -3.59
CA ASP A 84 3.01 6.42 -4.74
C ASP A 84 2.27 5.12 -4.41
N TYR A 85 2.86 4.30 -3.55
CA TYR A 85 2.25 3.08 -3.03
C TYR A 85 2.81 2.73 -1.66
N PHE A 86 1.96 2.25 -0.76
CA PHE A 86 2.40 1.72 0.53
C PHE A 86 1.43 0.67 1.10
N VAL A 87 1.98 -0.19 1.95
CA VAL A 87 1.23 -1.22 2.69
C VAL A 87 1.46 -1.07 4.19
N VAL A 88 0.41 -1.28 4.96
CA VAL A 88 0.47 -1.36 6.43
C VAL A 88 -0.20 -2.63 6.90
N LEU A 89 0.49 -3.46 7.66
CA LEU A 89 -0.01 -4.69 8.26
C LEU A 89 -0.36 -4.47 9.74
N GLY A 90 -1.19 -5.33 10.30
CA GLY A 90 -1.54 -5.26 11.71
C GLY A 90 -2.43 -4.09 12.08
N VAL A 91 -3.16 -3.52 11.12
CA VAL A 91 -4.11 -2.43 11.33
C VAL A 91 -5.51 -2.84 10.89
N PRO A 92 -6.59 -2.33 11.50
CA PRO A 92 -7.95 -2.61 11.05
C PRO A 92 -8.16 -2.19 9.59
N LYS A 93 -8.95 -2.98 8.85
CA LYS A 93 -9.43 -2.58 7.52
C LYS A 93 -10.37 -1.39 7.64
N GLY A 94 -10.41 -0.53 6.61
CA GLY A 94 -11.34 0.60 6.57
C GLY A 94 -10.87 1.69 5.63
N GLU A 95 -11.74 2.64 5.38
CA GLU A 95 -11.45 3.83 4.59
C GLU A 95 -10.58 4.81 5.38
N ARG A 96 -9.64 5.47 4.70
CA ARG A 96 -8.80 6.55 5.24
C ARG A 96 -8.63 7.64 4.20
N LYS A 97 -8.72 8.89 4.62
CA LYS A 97 -8.49 10.06 3.76
C LYS A 97 -6.99 10.33 3.59
N SER A 98 -6.22 10.12 4.66
CA SER A 98 -4.77 10.24 4.74
C SER A 98 -4.23 9.24 5.75
N TRP A 99 -2.94 8.93 5.69
CA TRP A 99 -2.30 8.08 6.70
C TRP A 99 -1.65 8.94 7.77
N VAL A 100 -2.23 8.96 8.95
CA VAL A 100 -1.78 9.76 10.09
C VAL A 100 -1.15 8.83 11.13
N ILE A 101 0.19 8.82 11.23
CA ILE A 101 0.91 7.82 12.04
C ILE A 101 0.50 7.85 13.52
N TRP A 102 0.31 9.03 14.10
CA TRP A 102 -0.10 9.13 15.51
C TRP A 102 -1.54 8.71 15.78
N GLU A 103 -2.42 8.76 14.78
CA GLU A 103 -3.79 8.26 14.87
C GLU A 103 -3.85 6.74 14.65
N GLN A 104 -3.10 6.25 13.66
CA GLN A 104 -3.10 4.83 13.27
C GLN A 104 -2.16 3.96 14.14
N GLY A 105 -1.27 4.60 14.93
CA GLY A 105 -0.34 3.92 15.84
C GLY A 105 0.92 3.38 15.19
N LYS A 106 1.05 3.44 13.85
CA LYS A 106 2.26 3.00 13.13
C LYS A 106 2.37 3.60 11.73
N GLY A 107 3.60 3.59 11.19
CA GLY A 107 3.89 3.92 9.80
C GLY A 107 3.73 2.75 8.84
N PRO A 108 3.97 2.97 7.54
CA PRO A 108 4.00 1.94 6.52
C PRO A 108 5.03 0.84 6.81
N ASP A 109 4.70 -0.39 6.43
CA ASP A 109 5.62 -1.52 6.45
C ASP A 109 6.41 -1.66 5.14
N VAL A 110 5.76 -1.32 4.03
CA VAL A 110 6.37 -1.30 2.69
C VAL A 110 5.99 0.00 1.99
N VAL A 111 6.95 0.62 1.32
CA VAL A 111 6.74 1.78 0.44
C VAL A 111 7.37 1.49 -0.93
N ILE A 112 6.68 1.84 -2.00
CA ILE A 112 7.22 1.84 -3.36
C ILE A 112 7.02 3.24 -3.95
N GLU A 113 8.09 3.85 -4.48
CA GLU A 113 8.04 5.08 -5.26
C GLU A 113 8.18 4.75 -6.76
N LEU A 114 7.38 5.40 -7.57
CA LEU A 114 7.41 5.27 -9.03
C LEU A 114 8.20 6.45 -9.61
N LEU A 115 9.39 6.17 -10.08
CA LEU A 115 10.31 7.20 -10.53
C LEU A 115 9.80 7.97 -11.73
N ALA A 116 9.91 9.28 -11.67
CA ALA A 116 9.70 10.19 -12.80
C ALA A 116 10.92 11.10 -12.97
N PRO A 117 11.21 11.64 -14.16
CA PRO A 117 12.37 12.50 -14.38
C PRO A 117 12.45 13.71 -13.44
N SER A 118 11.30 14.22 -12.98
CA SER A 118 11.21 15.35 -12.06
C SER A 118 11.51 14.99 -10.60
N THR A 119 11.23 13.75 -10.17
CA THR A 119 11.26 13.32 -8.75
C THR A 119 12.28 12.24 -8.45
N ALA A 120 12.80 11.51 -9.45
CA ALA A 120 13.69 10.35 -9.29
C ALA A 120 14.89 10.61 -8.38
N GLN A 121 15.50 11.79 -8.46
CA GLN A 121 16.63 12.13 -7.58
C GLN A 121 16.17 12.28 -6.13
N GLU A 122 15.00 12.86 -5.88
CA GLU A 122 14.42 13.00 -4.55
C GLU A 122 14.08 11.63 -3.96
N ASP A 123 13.44 10.77 -4.76
CA ASP A 123 13.04 9.41 -4.35
C ASP A 123 14.25 8.55 -3.96
N LYS A 124 15.33 8.62 -4.75
CA LYS A 124 16.57 7.89 -4.49
C LYS A 124 17.42 8.45 -3.34
N THR A 125 17.15 9.67 -2.88
CA THR A 125 17.97 10.34 -1.87
C THR A 125 17.16 10.80 -0.66
N SER A 126 16.57 11.98 -0.69
CA SER A 126 15.94 12.61 0.48
C SER A 126 14.70 11.86 0.98
N LYS A 127 13.84 11.35 0.09
CA LYS A 127 12.71 10.48 0.50
C LYS A 127 13.21 9.16 1.07
N LYS A 128 14.19 8.52 0.43
CA LYS A 128 14.81 7.30 0.96
C LYS A 128 15.37 7.52 2.37
N GLN A 129 16.08 8.64 2.61
CA GLN A 129 16.58 8.97 3.94
C GLN A 129 15.45 9.24 4.93
N LEU A 130 14.37 9.90 4.52
CA LEU A 130 13.19 10.13 5.34
C LEU A 130 12.57 8.80 5.80
N TYR A 131 12.35 7.88 4.85
CA TYR A 131 11.81 6.55 5.13
C TYR A 131 12.75 5.71 6.00
N GLU A 132 14.07 5.82 5.79
CA GLU A 132 15.08 5.12 6.58
C GLU A 132 15.16 5.63 8.02
N GLN A 133 15.30 6.94 8.20
CA GLN A 133 15.77 7.52 9.47
C GLN A 133 14.64 8.03 10.35
N ILE A 134 13.58 8.55 9.75
CA ILE A 134 12.49 9.23 10.46
C ILE A 134 11.29 8.30 10.60
N ILE A 135 10.71 7.87 9.49
CA ILE A 135 9.52 7.01 9.49
C ILE A 135 9.88 5.58 9.84
N ARG A 136 11.10 5.14 9.47
CA ARG A 136 11.67 3.81 9.72
C ARG A 136 10.84 2.70 9.06
N VAL A 137 10.53 2.93 7.77
CA VAL A 137 9.81 1.95 6.94
C VAL A 137 10.66 0.69 6.80
N PRO A 138 10.16 -0.51 7.15
CA PRO A 138 10.92 -1.75 7.07
C PRO A 138 11.46 -2.07 5.67
N GLU A 139 10.67 -1.85 4.62
CA GLU A 139 11.10 -2.11 3.24
C GLU A 139 10.71 -0.97 2.31
N TYR A 140 11.67 -0.51 1.52
CA TYR A 140 11.55 0.58 0.57
C TYR A 140 12.00 0.12 -0.81
N PHE A 141 11.17 0.42 -1.83
CA PHE A 141 11.46 0.08 -3.21
C PHE A 141 11.27 1.31 -4.09
N TRP A 142 11.93 1.32 -5.25
CA TRP A 142 11.57 2.19 -6.35
C TRP A 142 11.54 1.44 -7.67
N PHE A 143 10.83 1.99 -8.63
CA PHE A 143 10.71 1.47 -9.97
C PHE A 143 10.43 2.60 -10.97
N ASP A 144 11.15 2.62 -12.09
CA ASP A 144 10.84 3.53 -13.20
C ASP A 144 9.93 2.82 -14.22
N PRO A 145 8.67 3.28 -14.41
CA PRO A 145 7.76 2.66 -15.37
C PRO A 145 8.19 2.80 -16.84
N PHE A 146 9.11 3.71 -17.16
CA PHE A 146 9.61 3.94 -18.50
C PHE A 146 11.02 3.36 -18.74
N GLU A 147 11.78 3.18 -17.67
CA GLU A 147 13.09 2.53 -17.67
C GLU A 147 13.10 1.36 -16.66
N PRO A 148 12.49 0.20 -17.02
CA PRO A 148 12.24 -0.90 -16.06
C PRO A 148 13.50 -1.51 -15.42
N GLU A 149 14.68 -1.23 -15.94
CA GLU A 149 15.95 -1.63 -15.33
C GLU A 149 16.37 -0.71 -14.18
N ASP A 150 15.74 0.47 -14.05
CA ASP A 150 15.94 1.36 -12.92
C ASP A 150 14.95 1.02 -11.80
N TRP A 151 15.22 -0.07 -11.11
CA TRP A 151 14.50 -0.50 -9.93
C TRP A 151 15.45 -0.99 -8.85
N ALA A 152 15.03 -0.90 -7.59
CA ALA A 152 15.79 -1.44 -6.47
C ALA A 152 14.90 -1.62 -5.25
N GLY A 153 15.33 -2.48 -4.33
CA GLY A 153 14.73 -2.69 -3.03
C GLY A 153 15.74 -2.50 -1.90
N PHE A 154 15.25 -2.07 -0.75
CA PHE A 154 16.05 -1.85 0.46
C PHE A 154 15.29 -2.34 1.68
N ARG A 155 16.00 -2.96 2.61
CA ARG A 155 15.46 -3.41 3.90
C ARG A 155 16.15 -2.71 5.04
N LEU A 156 15.39 -2.31 6.04
CA LEU A 156 15.90 -1.62 7.22
C LEU A 156 16.54 -2.63 8.18
N MET A 157 17.87 -2.66 8.19
CA MET A 157 18.67 -3.53 9.05
C MET A 157 19.54 -2.67 9.98
N GLY A 158 19.44 -2.90 11.30
CA GLY A 158 20.20 -2.12 12.27
C GLY A 158 20.00 -0.60 12.21
N GLY A 159 18.91 -0.14 11.63
CA GLY A 159 18.57 1.29 11.47
C GLY A 159 19.13 1.93 10.19
N ARG A 160 19.60 1.13 9.23
CA ARG A 160 20.07 1.55 7.91
C ARG A 160 19.47 0.69 6.83
N TYR A 161 19.26 1.28 5.64
CA TYR A 161 18.82 0.53 4.47
C TYR A 161 19.97 -0.25 3.85
N GLU A 162 19.84 -1.57 3.84
CA GLU A 162 20.68 -2.48 3.09
C GLU A 162 19.97 -2.88 1.78
N PRO A 163 20.69 -2.97 0.64
CA PRO A 163 20.10 -3.38 -0.61
C PRO A 163 19.53 -4.80 -0.55
N ILE A 164 18.31 -4.99 -1.02
CA ILE A 164 17.73 -6.30 -1.29
C ILE A 164 18.31 -6.77 -2.63
N GLN A 165 18.90 -7.96 -2.65
CA GLN A 165 19.44 -8.55 -3.88
C GLN A 165 18.32 -9.26 -4.64
N GLU A 166 18.31 -9.10 -5.96
CA GLU A 166 17.48 -9.93 -6.81
C GLU A 166 17.92 -11.40 -6.68
N ASP A 167 16.94 -12.30 -6.62
CA ASP A 167 17.21 -13.73 -6.68
C ASP A 167 17.49 -14.20 -8.12
N ALA A 168 17.69 -15.51 -8.30
CA ALA A 168 18.02 -16.10 -9.60
C ALA A 168 16.88 -15.97 -10.64
N GLU A 169 15.67 -15.77 -10.17
CA GLU A 169 14.46 -15.59 -10.97
C GLU A 169 14.15 -14.11 -11.27
N GLY A 170 15.01 -13.18 -10.80
CA GLY A 170 14.83 -11.73 -11.00
C GLY A 170 13.76 -11.12 -10.09
N CYS A 171 13.63 -11.65 -8.88
CA CYS A 171 12.68 -11.20 -7.88
C CYS A 171 13.37 -10.40 -6.77
N LEU A 172 12.75 -9.33 -6.29
CA LEU A 172 13.11 -8.63 -5.06
C LEU A 172 12.20 -9.12 -3.91
N PRO A 173 12.72 -9.95 -2.98
CA PRO A 173 11.89 -10.52 -1.93
C PRO A 173 11.51 -9.50 -0.86
N SER A 174 10.22 -9.42 -0.55
CA SER A 174 9.68 -8.74 0.62
C SER A 174 9.47 -9.74 1.75
N GLU A 175 10.29 -9.68 2.78
CA GLU A 175 10.10 -10.51 3.98
C GLU A 175 8.88 -10.07 4.78
N VAL A 176 8.58 -8.78 4.77
CA VAL A 176 7.43 -8.21 5.49
C VAL A 176 6.12 -8.75 4.93
N LEU A 177 5.98 -8.81 3.61
CA LEU A 177 4.76 -9.31 2.98
C LEU A 177 4.78 -10.83 2.79
N GLY A 178 5.96 -11.48 2.79
CA GLY A 178 6.12 -12.87 2.37
C GLY A 178 5.82 -13.04 0.88
N LEU A 179 6.05 -12.01 0.10
CA LEU A 179 5.83 -11.93 -1.35
C LEU A 179 7.13 -11.53 -2.05
N CYS A 180 7.10 -11.58 -3.35
CA CYS A 180 8.20 -11.24 -4.23
C CYS A 180 7.76 -10.15 -5.20
N LEU A 181 8.50 -9.04 -5.30
CA LEU A 181 8.27 -8.04 -6.32
C LEU A 181 8.98 -8.49 -7.59
N VAL A 182 8.24 -8.61 -8.70
CA VAL A 182 8.76 -9.12 -9.98
C VAL A 182 8.42 -8.17 -11.12
N LYS A 183 9.30 -8.11 -12.14
CA LYS A 183 8.99 -7.48 -13.42
C LYS A 183 8.08 -8.43 -14.23
N TRP A 184 7.01 -7.89 -14.78
CA TRP A 184 6.03 -8.62 -15.58
C TRP A 184 5.77 -7.90 -16.89
N GLU A 185 6.08 -8.55 -18.00
CA GLU A 185 5.74 -8.06 -19.34
C GLU A 185 4.31 -8.45 -19.69
N GLY A 186 3.48 -7.46 -19.97
CA GLY A 186 2.11 -7.72 -20.30
C GLY A 186 1.25 -6.49 -20.50
N ARG A 187 -0.02 -6.73 -20.81
CA ARG A 187 -0.99 -5.68 -21.12
C ARG A 187 -1.85 -5.38 -19.91
N PHE A 188 -1.79 -4.14 -19.44
CA PHE A 188 -2.68 -3.63 -18.42
C PHE A 188 -3.30 -2.29 -18.86
N ARG A 189 -4.65 -2.15 -18.79
CA ARG A 189 -5.40 -0.97 -19.23
C ARG A 189 -4.99 -0.47 -20.62
N ASP A 190 -4.91 -1.39 -21.58
CA ASP A 190 -4.53 -1.15 -22.98
C ASP A 190 -3.08 -0.66 -23.21
N ILE A 191 -2.22 -0.74 -22.21
CA ILE A 191 -0.79 -0.46 -22.31
C ILE A 191 -0.01 -1.77 -22.24
N GLU A 192 0.76 -2.06 -23.30
CA GLU A 192 1.76 -3.13 -23.34
C GLU A 192 3.07 -2.56 -22.78
N ALA A 193 3.54 -3.09 -21.65
CA ALA A 193 4.73 -2.60 -20.98
C ALA A 193 5.31 -3.63 -20.01
N THR A 194 6.51 -3.34 -19.49
CA THR A 194 7.03 -3.99 -18.30
C THR A 194 6.47 -3.28 -17.06
N TRP A 195 5.81 -4.04 -16.21
CA TRP A 195 5.19 -3.61 -14.97
C TRP A 195 5.88 -4.31 -13.80
N ILE A 196 5.76 -3.77 -12.60
CA ILE A 196 6.06 -4.54 -11.39
C ILE A 196 4.78 -5.08 -10.74
N ARG A 197 4.83 -6.32 -10.28
CA ARG A 197 3.72 -7.02 -9.61
C ARG A 197 4.24 -7.82 -8.42
N TRP A 198 3.36 -8.05 -7.48
CA TRP A 198 3.63 -9.03 -6.42
C TRP A 198 3.40 -10.45 -6.93
N ALA A 199 4.29 -11.35 -6.52
CA ALA A 199 4.20 -12.79 -6.75
C ALA A 199 4.38 -13.54 -5.42
N THR A 200 3.90 -14.76 -5.35
CA THR A 200 4.19 -15.68 -4.24
C THR A 200 5.65 -16.16 -4.32
N ALA A 201 6.14 -16.79 -3.24
CA ALA A 201 7.47 -17.43 -3.26
C ALA A 201 7.60 -18.57 -4.29
N ALA A 202 6.48 -19.08 -4.81
CA ALA A 202 6.45 -20.06 -5.90
C ALA A 202 6.48 -19.43 -7.31
N GLY A 203 6.59 -18.10 -7.39
CA GLY A 203 6.60 -17.33 -8.65
C GLY A 203 5.20 -17.09 -9.25
N GLU A 204 4.12 -17.45 -8.55
CA GLU A 204 2.76 -17.21 -9.01
C GLU A 204 2.38 -15.75 -8.78
N LEU A 205 1.97 -15.04 -9.83
CA LEU A 205 1.51 -13.64 -9.70
C LEU A 205 0.29 -13.56 -8.79
N VAL A 206 0.31 -12.61 -7.86
CA VAL A 206 -0.88 -12.26 -7.10
C VAL A 206 -1.90 -11.66 -8.06
N PRO A 207 -3.10 -12.23 -8.19
CA PRO A 207 -4.07 -11.76 -9.18
C PRO A 207 -4.66 -10.42 -8.79
N THR A 208 -5.02 -9.61 -9.77
CA THR A 208 -5.95 -8.50 -9.61
C THR A 208 -7.37 -9.04 -9.32
N GLU A 209 -8.27 -8.18 -8.82
CA GLU A 209 -9.66 -8.56 -8.61
C GLU A 209 -10.32 -9.04 -9.92
N ALA A 210 -10.08 -8.34 -11.02
CA ALA A 210 -10.62 -8.72 -12.33
C ALA A 210 -10.07 -10.08 -12.84
N GLU A 211 -8.78 -10.38 -12.60
CA GLU A 211 -8.20 -11.67 -12.93
C GLU A 211 -8.80 -12.78 -12.06
N LEU A 212 -9.00 -12.52 -10.78
CA LEU A 212 -9.62 -13.47 -9.85
C LEU A 212 -11.09 -13.76 -10.21
N GLU A 213 -11.84 -12.74 -10.56
CA GLU A 213 -13.23 -12.90 -11.02
C GLU A 213 -13.31 -13.69 -12.31
N ARG A 214 -12.42 -13.43 -13.28
CA ARG A 214 -12.34 -14.21 -14.52
C ARG A 214 -12.03 -15.67 -14.23
N GLN A 215 -11.07 -15.96 -13.39
CA GLN A 215 -10.74 -17.33 -12.99
C GLN A 215 -11.93 -18.04 -12.35
N ARG A 216 -12.67 -17.35 -11.48
CA ARG A 216 -13.88 -17.89 -10.84
C ARG A 216 -14.98 -18.18 -11.87
N ALA A 217 -15.20 -17.26 -12.81
CA ALA A 217 -16.17 -17.45 -13.89
C ALA A 217 -15.83 -18.65 -14.78
N GLU A 218 -14.57 -18.76 -15.21
CA GLU A 218 -14.07 -19.90 -16.01
C GLU A 218 -14.23 -21.24 -15.26
N GLN A 219 -13.91 -21.26 -13.97
CA GLN A 219 -14.07 -22.45 -13.14
C GLN A 219 -15.55 -22.84 -12.97
N ALA A 220 -16.43 -21.85 -12.80
CA ALA A 220 -17.88 -22.06 -12.69
C ALA A 220 -18.45 -22.64 -14.00
N GLU A 221 -18.05 -22.08 -15.14
CA GLU A 221 -18.46 -22.57 -16.47
C GLU A 221 -17.98 -23.99 -16.74
N GLN A 222 -16.71 -24.29 -16.43
CA GLN A 222 -16.16 -25.64 -16.55
C GLN A 222 -16.89 -26.63 -15.64
N ARG A 223 -17.27 -26.21 -14.42
CA ARG A 223 -18.04 -27.04 -13.49
C ARG A 223 -19.44 -27.30 -14.03
N ALA A 224 -20.13 -26.26 -14.53
CA ALA A 224 -21.44 -26.39 -15.12
C ALA A 224 -21.42 -27.32 -16.34
N GLY A 225 -20.43 -27.16 -17.23
CA GLY A 225 -20.28 -28.03 -18.39
C GLY A 225 -19.99 -29.50 -18.04
N ARG A 226 -19.24 -29.75 -16.93
CA ARG A 226 -19.03 -31.13 -16.44
C ARG A 226 -20.30 -31.73 -15.88
N LEU A 227 -21.12 -30.94 -15.15
CA LEU A 227 -22.39 -31.37 -14.59
C LEU A 227 -23.41 -31.66 -15.69
N ALA A 228 -23.53 -30.75 -16.68
CA ALA A 228 -24.44 -30.95 -17.83
C ALA A 228 -24.11 -32.24 -18.59
N ARG A 229 -22.84 -32.52 -18.87
CA ARG A 229 -22.42 -33.79 -19.50
C ARG A 229 -22.84 -35.01 -18.68
N LYS A 230 -22.64 -34.97 -17.35
CA LYS A 230 -23.07 -36.07 -16.47
C LYS A 230 -24.57 -36.27 -16.45
N LEU A 231 -25.38 -35.19 -16.48
CA LEU A 231 -26.83 -35.28 -16.58
C LEU A 231 -27.26 -35.92 -17.89
N GLN A 232 -26.65 -35.51 -19.01
CA GLN A 232 -26.90 -36.16 -20.34
C GLN A 232 -26.56 -37.63 -20.34
N GLU A 233 -25.43 -38.03 -19.74
CA GLU A 233 -25.04 -39.45 -19.60
C GLU A 233 -26.06 -40.26 -18.78
N LEU A 234 -26.76 -39.61 -17.85
CA LEU A 234 -27.84 -40.18 -17.03
C LEU A 234 -29.23 -40.09 -17.72
N GLY A 235 -29.30 -39.57 -18.95
CA GLY A 235 -30.55 -39.39 -19.68
C GLY A 235 -31.42 -38.23 -19.23
N VAL A 236 -30.84 -37.29 -18.46
CA VAL A 236 -31.51 -36.08 -17.99
C VAL A 236 -31.07 -34.91 -18.86
N ASP A 237 -32.06 -34.17 -19.41
CA ASP A 237 -31.80 -32.95 -20.17
C ASP A 237 -31.42 -31.81 -19.20
N PRO A 238 -30.20 -31.24 -19.27
CA PRO A 238 -29.80 -30.16 -18.39
C PRO A 238 -30.63 -28.89 -18.54
N ASP A 239 -31.19 -28.63 -19.73
CA ASP A 239 -31.97 -27.44 -20.05
C ASP A 239 -33.46 -27.58 -19.66
N ALA A 240 -33.86 -28.74 -19.18
CA ALA A 240 -35.23 -29.03 -18.70
C ALA A 240 -35.33 -28.89 -17.16
N LEU A 241 -34.28 -28.46 -16.47
CA LEU A 241 -34.23 -28.24 -15.01
C LEU A 241 -34.32 -26.75 -14.71
#